data_61e39a5e59b129e6a649c9dbb8a556ba
#
_entry.id   61e39a5e59b129e6a649c9dbb8a556ba
#
_cell.length_a   1.000
_cell.length_b   1.000
_cell.length_c   1.000
_cell.angle_alpha   90.00
_cell.angle_beta   90.00
_cell.angle_gamma   90.00
#
_symmetry.space_group_name_H-M   'P 1'
#
loop_
_entity.id
_entity.type
_entity.pdbx_description
1 polymer ?
#
loop_
_entity_poly.entity_id
_entity_poly.type
_entity_poly.pdbx_seq_one_letter_code
_entity_poly.pdbx_strand_id
1 'polypeptide(L)' 'MQTWEYFVAPLLEHNPGEILNTFGEDGWELVGVIAQPTPMGDVSLIAYLKRPKT' A
#
# COMPACT_ATOMS: atom_id res chain seq x y z
N MET A 1 7.34 -18.09 -16.06
CA MET A 1 6.21 -17.22 -15.69
C MET A 1 6.61 -16.38 -14.48
N GLN A 2 6.33 -15.08 -14.54
CA GLN A 2 6.66 -14.20 -13.43
C GLN A 2 5.71 -14.43 -12.27
N THR A 3 6.27 -14.58 -11.06
CA THR A 3 5.48 -14.64 -9.84
C THR A 3 5.64 -13.32 -9.08
N TRP A 4 4.64 -13.00 -8.27
CA TRP A 4 4.59 -11.73 -7.56
C TRP A 4 4.35 -11.97 -6.08
N GLU A 5 4.91 -11.13 -5.24
CA GLU A 5 4.52 -11.08 -3.84
C GLU A 5 3.78 -9.77 -3.57
N TYR A 6 2.86 -9.82 -2.62
CA TYR A 6 1.96 -8.71 -2.35
C TYR A 6 2.11 -8.24 -0.91
N PHE A 7 1.94 -6.96 -0.73
CA PHE A 7 1.96 -6.35 0.59
C PHE A 7 0.75 -5.44 0.73
N VAL A 8 0.07 -5.54 1.86
CA VAL A 8 -1.08 -4.69 2.18
C VAL A 8 -0.69 -3.81 3.35
N ALA A 9 -0.73 -2.50 3.15
CA ALA A 9 -0.26 -1.55 4.16
C ALA A 9 -1.29 -0.45 4.37
N PRO A 10 -1.59 -0.10 5.63
CA PRO A 10 -2.42 1.07 5.89
C PRO A 10 -1.63 2.33 5.56
N LEU A 11 -2.31 3.30 4.96
CA LEU A 11 -1.72 4.61 4.70
C LEU A 11 -2.16 5.58 5.79
N LEU A 12 -1.18 6.20 6.44
CA LEU A 12 -1.47 7.22 7.43
C LEU A 12 -1.78 8.53 6.72
N GLU A 13 -2.67 9.33 7.32
CA GLU A 13 -3.17 10.54 6.69
C GLU A 13 -2.11 11.60 6.42
N HIS A 14 -1.02 11.61 7.20
CA HIS A 14 -0.10 12.72 7.17
C HIS A 14 0.87 12.73 6.01
N ASN A 15 1.40 11.59 5.63
CA ASN A 15 2.44 11.55 4.58
C ASN A 15 2.34 10.29 3.73
N PRO A 16 1.23 10.11 2.99
CA PRO A 16 1.08 8.91 2.18
C PRO A 16 2.16 8.79 1.09
N GLY A 17 2.59 9.93 0.55
CA GLY A 17 3.64 9.92 -0.47
C GLY A 17 4.97 9.41 0.07
N GLU A 18 5.34 9.80 1.29
CA GLU A 18 6.57 9.32 1.90
C GLU A 18 6.51 7.83 2.20
N ILE A 19 5.35 7.37 2.66
CA ILE A 19 5.15 5.94 2.92
C ILE A 19 5.30 5.16 1.63
N LEU A 20 4.67 5.61 0.56
CA LEU A 20 4.75 4.95 -0.73
C LEU A 20 6.16 4.98 -1.30
N ASN A 21 6.87 6.09 -1.13
CA ASN A 21 8.25 6.19 -1.59
C ASN A 21 9.17 5.23 -0.84
N THR A 22 8.93 5.04 0.46
CA THR A 22 9.71 4.09 1.25
C THR A 22 9.52 2.67 0.71
N PHE A 23 8.28 2.28 0.41
CA PHE A 23 8.03 0.97 -0.19
C PHE A 23 8.64 0.88 -1.59
N GLY A 24 8.57 1.96 -2.36
CA GLY A 24 9.15 1.98 -3.70
C GLY A 24 10.66 1.76 -3.70
N GLU A 25 11.35 2.28 -2.69
CA GLU A 25 12.79 2.05 -2.54
C GLU A 25 13.12 0.58 -2.33
N ASP A 26 12.19 -0.18 -1.74
CA ASP A 26 12.35 -1.62 -1.55
C ASP A 26 11.85 -2.43 -2.75
N GLY A 27 11.51 -1.76 -3.84
CA GLY A 27 11.06 -2.43 -5.05
C GLY A 27 9.57 -2.69 -5.15
N TRP A 28 8.79 -2.15 -4.21
CA TRP A 28 7.34 -2.33 -4.24
C TRP A 28 6.68 -1.38 -5.23
N GLU A 29 5.70 -1.89 -5.95
CA GLU A 29 4.90 -1.11 -6.90
C GLU A 29 3.47 -1.02 -6.37
N LEU A 30 2.91 0.18 -6.36
CA LEU A 30 1.54 0.38 -5.93
C LEU A 30 0.56 -0.17 -6.95
N VAL A 31 -0.30 -1.07 -6.52
CA VAL A 31 -1.35 -1.64 -7.36
C VAL A 31 -2.62 -0.81 -7.25
N GLY A 32 -2.98 -0.41 -6.04
CA GLY A 32 -4.17 0.38 -5.83
C GLY A 32 -4.34 0.76 -4.37
N VAL A 33 -5.24 1.69 -4.14
CA VAL A 33 -5.59 2.15 -2.80
C VAL A 33 -7.10 2.08 -2.66
N ILE A 34 -7.56 1.52 -1.55
CA ILE A 34 -8.99 1.51 -1.25
C ILE A 34 -9.25 2.33 0.01
N ALA A 35 -10.44 2.90 0.07
CA ALA A 35 -10.93 3.60 1.25
C ALA A 35 -11.88 2.67 1.99
N GLN A 36 -11.62 2.44 3.26
CA GLN A 36 -12.41 1.53 4.07
C GLN A 36 -12.97 2.28 5.28
N PRO A 37 -14.29 2.28 5.48
CA PRO A 37 -14.86 2.93 6.66
C PRO A 37 -14.49 2.17 7.92
N THR A 38 -14.24 2.93 8.99
CA THR A 38 -13.95 2.35 10.29
C THR A 38 -15.18 2.41 11.19
N PRO A 39 -15.23 1.58 12.24
CA PRO A 39 -16.35 1.65 13.20
C PRO A 39 -16.49 2.99 13.89
N MET A 40 -15.44 3.81 13.89
CA MET A 40 -15.45 5.13 14.53
C MET A 40 -16.00 6.23 13.62
N GLY A 41 -16.42 5.89 12.40
CA GLY A 41 -16.94 6.87 11.46
C GLY A 41 -15.89 7.53 10.59
N ASP A 42 -14.64 7.14 10.74
CA ASP A 42 -13.55 7.62 9.90
C ASP A 42 -13.33 6.72 8.70
N VAL A 43 -12.39 7.12 7.85
CA VAL A 43 -12.02 6.34 6.68
C VAL A 43 -10.53 6.02 6.76
N SER A 44 -10.21 4.75 6.59
CA SER A 44 -8.82 4.29 6.49
C SER A 44 -8.48 4.04 5.04
N LEU A 45 -7.30 4.47 4.63
CA LEU A 45 -6.78 4.18 3.31
C LEU A 45 -5.85 2.97 3.39
N ILE A 46 -6.05 2.01 2.51
CA ILE A 46 -5.26 0.79 2.51
C ILE A 46 -4.63 0.65 1.13
N ALA A 47 -3.31 0.54 1.11
CA ALA A 47 -2.56 0.39 -0.13
C ALA A 47 -2.23 -1.08 -0.39
N TYR A 48 -2.42 -1.50 -1.62
CA TYR A 48 -2.01 -2.81 -2.10
C TYR A 48 -0.80 -2.64 -2.99
N LEU A 49 0.28 -3.33 -2.66
CA LEU A 49 1.53 -3.24 -3.39
C LEU A 49 1.97 -4.61 -3.84
N LYS A 50 2.80 -4.64 -4.87
CA LYS A 50 3.36 -5.90 -5.37
C LYS A 50 4.81 -5.68 -5.77
N ARG A 51 5.56 -6.76 -5.81
CA ARG A 51 6.88 -6.75 -6.41
C ARG A 51 7.19 -8.15 -6.94
N PRO A 52 8.10 -8.26 -7.92
CA PRO A 52 8.47 -9.57 -8.45
C PRO A 52 9.07 -10.44 -7.34
N LYS A 53 8.62 -11.67 -7.30
CA LYS A 53 9.15 -12.65 -6.36
C LYS A 53 10.32 -13.36 -7.03
N THR A 54 11.47 -13.28 -6.41
CA THR A 54 12.68 -13.91 -6.93
C THR A 54 12.92 -15.29 -6.35
#